data_e7dc546306451f86b7de2fdc4278e7c9
#
_entry.id   e7dc546306451f86b7de2fdc4278e7c9
#
_cell.length_a   1.000
_cell.length_b   1.000
_cell.length_c   1.000
_cell.angle_alpha   90.00
_cell.angle_beta   90.00
_cell.angle_gamma   90.00
#
_symmetry.space_group_name_H-M   'P 1'
#
loop_
_entity.id
_entity.type
_entity.pdbx_description
1 polymer ?
#
loop_
_entity_poly.entity_id
_entity_poly.type
_entity_poly.pdbx_seq_one_letter_code
_entity_poly.pdbx_strand_id
1 'polypeptide(L)'
;MSDEENTTYIRMKPAIRKQQILDAAVELATEKGYRNITRKDVAIASKSASGLIGRYFKTVAGLKKAIVEAAIEREIMPILAENLSIKGEETKSLSPELKEKVILYLTN
;
A
#
# COMPACT_ATOMS: atom_id res chain seq x y z
N MET A 1 19.16 -26.55 -5.69
CA MET A 1 18.59 -26.25 -5.63
C MET A 1 18.04 -26.44 -5.41
N SER A 2 18.13 -26.51 -5.28
CA SER A 2 17.41 -26.26 -5.04
C SER A 2 16.76 -26.37 -4.48
N ASP A 3 16.93 -26.44 -4.11
CA ASP A 3 16.20 -26.22 -3.66
C ASP A 3 15.82 -25.70 -3.24
N GLU A 4 16.09 -25.07 -3.24
CA GLU A 4 15.65 -24.20 -3.10
C GLU A 4 15.15 -23.89 -3.48
N GLU A 5 15.38 -23.99 -3.91
CA GLU A 5 14.75 -23.48 -4.35
C GLU A 5 14.00 -23.87 -4.48
N ASN A 6 14.14 -24.57 -4.37
CA ASN A 6 13.25 -24.71 -4.53
C ASN A 6 12.60 -24.80 -4.39
N THR A 7 12.72 -24.72 -4.23
CA THR A 7 11.84 -24.41 -4.06
C THR A 7 11.11 -23.91 -4.23
N THR A 8 11.41 -24.03 -5.01
CA THR A 8 10.84 -23.28 -5.33
C THR A 8 9.64 -22.90 -5.25
N TYR A 9 9.06 -23.14 -5.52
CA TYR A 9 7.93 -22.69 -5.20
C TYR A 9 7.76 -22.94 -3.87
N ILE A 10 8.49 -22.40 -3.24
CA ILE A 10 8.36 -22.24 -1.87
C ILE A 10 7.11 -21.50 -1.61
N ARG A 11 6.17 -22.11 -1.00
CA ARG A 11 4.98 -21.43 -0.65
C ARG A 11 5.29 -20.41 0.39
N MET A 12 5.09 -19.16 0.03
CA MET A 12 5.17 -18.10 0.98
C MET A 12 4.09 -18.23 2.01
N LYS A 13 4.43 -17.96 3.26
CA LYS A 13 3.42 -17.85 4.32
C LYS A 13 2.47 -16.71 3.97
N PRO A 14 1.18 -16.86 4.27
CA PRO A 14 0.20 -15.83 3.91
C PRO A 14 0.56 -14.44 4.40
N ALA A 15 1.10 -14.32 5.61
CA ALA A 15 1.48 -13.00 6.14
C ALA A 15 2.57 -12.36 5.30
N ILE A 16 3.56 -13.14 4.86
CA ILE A 16 4.65 -12.65 4.02
C ILE A 16 4.13 -12.25 2.65
N ARG A 17 3.24 -13.07 2.09
CA ARG A 17 2.65 -12.79 0.79
C ARG A 17 1.84 -11.51 0.82
N LYS A 18 1.01 -11.35 1.86
CA LYS A 18 0.21 -10.15 2.02
C LYS A 18 1.09 -8.91 2.12
N GLN A 19 2.20 -9.01 2.87
CA GLN A 19 3.12 -7.89 3.02
C GLN A 19 3.77 -7.52 1.69
N GLN A 20 4.16 -8.51 0.89
CA GLN A 20 4.76 -8.24 -0.41
C GLN A 20 3.79 -7.53 -1.34
N ILE A 21 2.52 -7.96 -1.32
CA ILE A 21 1.50 -7.32 -2.13
C ILE A 21 1.31 -5.87 -1.67
N LEU A 22 1.26 -5.66 -0.36
CA LEU A 22 1.11 -4.32 0.20
C LEU A 22 2.29 -3.43 -0.16
N ASP A 23 3.51 -3.96 -0.08
CA ASP A 23 4.71 -3.19 -0.44
C ASP A 23 4.66 -2.75 -1.91
N ALA A 24 4.25 -3.66 -2.80
CA ALA A 24 4.11 -3.32 -4.21
C ALA A 24 3.03 -2.27 -4.42
N ALA A 25 1.93 -2.38 -3.67
CA ALA A 25 0.83 -1.42 -3.76
C ALA A 25 1.25 -0.04 -3.28
N VAL A 26 2.03 0.01 -2.20
CA VAL A 26 2.54 1.28 -1.67
C VAL A 26 3.47 1.96 -2.66
N GLU A 27 4.36 1.19 -3.27
CA GLU A 27 5.27 1.72 -4.27
C GLU A 27 4.51 2.27 -5.46
N LEU A 28 3.53 1.51 -5.93
CA LEU A 28 2.70 1.92 -7.05
C LEU A 28 1.89 3.18 -6.72
N ALA A 29 1.36 3.26 -5.50
CA ALA A 29 0.61 4.42 -5.05
C ALA A 29 1.48 5.67 -5.01
N THR A 30 2.74 5.51 -4.64
CA THR A 30 3.68 6.63 -4.60
C THR A 30 3.94 7.17 -6.01
N GLU A 31 4.04 6.28 -6.99
CA GLU A 31 4.33 6.66 -8.36
C GLU A 31 3.11 7.15 -9.14
N LYS A 32 2.00 6.42 -9.00
CA LYS A 32 0.83 6.62 -9.84
C LYS A 32 -0.24 7.48 -9.18
N GLY A 33 -0.20 7.58 -7.89
CA GLY A 33 -1.23 8.25 -7.13
C GLY A 33 -2.13 7.25 -6.45
N TYR A 34 -2.29 7.44 -5.15
CA TYR A 34 -3.08 6.56 -4.30
C TYR A 34 -4.53 6.41 -4.78
N ARG A 35 -5.12 7.51 -5.25
CA ARG A 35 -6.53 7.49 -5.65
C ARG A 35 -6.80 6.70 -6.93
N ASN A 36 -5.77 6.55 -7.76
CA ASN A 36 -5.92 5.96 -9.08
C ASN A 36 -5.59 4.47 -9.12
N ILE A 37 -5.29 3.89 -8.00
CA ILE A 37 -4.89 2.49 -7.93
C ILE A 37 -6.10 1.57 -8.06
N THR A 38 -5.97 0.55 -8.90
CA THR A 38 -6.98 -0.49 -9.05
C THR A 38 -6.41 -1.83 -8.57
N ARG A 39 -7.32 -2.77 -8.31
CA ARG A 39 -6.90 -4.13 -7.95
C ARG A 39 -6.00 -4.72 -9.04
N LYS A 40 -6.36 -4.48 -10.29
CA LYS A 40 -5.58 -5.00 -11.42
C LYS A 40 -4.17 -4.44 -11.43
N ASP A 41 -4.04 -3.13 -11.17
CA ASP A 41 -2.72 -2.49 -11.11
C ASP A 41 -1.84 -3.17 -10.06
N VAL A 42 -2.40 -3.42 -8.90
CA VAL A 42 -1.65 -4.04 -7.80
C VAL A 42 -1.31 -5.49 -8.12
N ALA A 43 -2.23 -6.20 -8.78
CA ALA A 43 -1.98 -7.58 -9.16
C ALA A 43 -0.78 -7.65 -10.11
N ILE A 44 -0.75 -6.74 -11.09
CA ILE A 44 0.36 -6.69 -12.05
C ILE A 44 1.67 -6.33 -11.33
N ALA A 45 1.65 -5.29 -10.52
CA ALA A 45 2.85 -4.81 -9.83
C ALA A 45 3.42 -5.85 -8.87
N SER A 46 2.56 -6.60 -8.20
CA SER A 46 2.98 -7.61 -7.23
C SER A 46 3.18 -8.98 -7.86
N LYS A 47 2.90 -9.11 -9.17
CA LYS A 47 2.95 -10.39 -9.88
C LYS A 47 2.08 -11.44 -9.21
N SER A 48 0.89 -11.01 -8.79
CA SER A 48 -0.08 -11.85 -8.10
C SER A 48 -1.37 -11.91 -8.88
N ALA A 49 -2.17 -12.95 -8.62
CA ALA A 49 -3.49 -13.04 -9.23
C ALA A 49 -4.42 -12.02 -8.59
N SER A 50 -5.31 -11.45 -9.40
CA SER A 50 -6.27 -10.47 -8.92
C SER A 50 -7.15 -11.01 -7.78
N GLY A 51 -7.53 -12.30 -7.88
CA GLY A 51 -8.31 -12.94 -6.82
C GLY A 51 -7.58 -13.00 -5.50
N LEU A 52 -6.26 -13.10 -5.53
CA LEU A 52 -5.45 -13.14 -4.31
C LEU A 52 -5.49 -11.79 -3.60
N ILE A 53 -5.47 -10.69 -4.38
CA ILE A 53 -5.60 -9.36 -3.82
C ILE A 53 -6.92 -9.23 -3.06
N GLY A 54 -8.02 -9.70 -3.68
CA GLY A 54 -9.32 -9.66 -3.04
C GLY A 54 -9.39 -10.53 -1.80
N ARG A 55 -8.68 -11.66 -1.82
CA ARG A 55 -8.65 -12.56 -0.67
C ARG A 55 -8.03 -11.88 0.56
N TYR A 56 -6.93 -11.14 0.36
CA TYR A 56 -6.22 -10.54 1.49
C TYR A 56 -6.81 -9.21 1.93
N PHE A 57 -7.33 -8.42 1.02
CA PHE A 57 -7.77 -7.06 1.34
C PHE A 57 -9.29 -6.88 1.24
N LYS A 58 -10.00 -7.89 0.77
CA LYS A 58 -11.46 -7.93 0.67
C LYS A 58 -12.01 -7.00 -0.39
N THR A 59 -11.78 -5.70 -0.27
CA THR A 59 -12.30 -4.71 -1.20
C THR A 59 -11.19 -3.76 -1.61
N VAL A 60 -11.45 -2.99 -2.68
CA VAL A 60 -10.52 -1.94 -3.10
C VAL A 60 -10.39 -0.90 -1.99
N ALA A 61 -11.49 -0.60 -1.29
CA ALA A 61 -11.43 0.32 -0.16
C ALA A 61 -10.53 -0.22 0.96
N GLY A 62 -10.61 -1.53 1.22
CA GLY A 62 -9.75 -2.17 2.22
C GLY A 62 -8.27 -2.12 1.82
N LEU A 63 -8.00 -2.32 0.54
CA LEU A 63 -6.65 -2.22 0.01
C LEU A 63 -6.11 -0.80 0.17
N LYS A 64 -6.90 0.20 -0.19
CA LYS A 64 -6.50 1.60 -0.08
C LYS A 64 -6.28 2.01 1.37
N LYS A 65 -7.11 1.52 2.26
CA LYS A 65 -6.93 1.78 3.69
C LYS A 65 -5.60 1.21 4.18
N ALA A 66 -5.27 -0.01 3.77
CA ALA A 66 -4.00 -0.63 4.15
C ALA A 66 -2.81 0.16 3.60
N ILE A 67 -2.94 0.69 2.39
CA ILE A 67 -1.90 1.52 1.78
C ILE A 67 -1.66 2.78 2.62
N VAL A 68 -2.72 3.45 3.03
CA VAL A 68 -2.58 4.69 3.82
C VAL A 68 -2.02 4.38 5.20
N GLU A 69 -2.46 3.29 5.82
CA GLU A 69 -1.93 2.89 7.11
C GLU A 69 -0.43 2.61 7.04
N ALA A 70 0.01 1.96 5.97
CA ALA A 70 1.44 1.72 5.74
C ALA A 70 2.16 3.04 5.51
N ALA A 71 1.54 3.97 4.81
CA ALA A 71 2.13 5.29 4.54
C ALA A 71 2.29 6.09 5.83
N ILE A 72 1.35 5.97 6.76
CA ILE A 72 1.46 6.62 8.06
C ILE A 72 2.65 6.05 8.81
N GLU A 73 2.76 4.75 8.84
CA GLU A 73 3.83 4.07 9.55
C GLU A 73 5.21 4.42 8.98
N ARG A 74 5.29 4.49 7.65
CA ARG A 74 6.56 4.72 6.93
C ARG A 74 6.78 6.18 6.57
N GLU A 75 5.84 7.06 6.90
CA GLU A 75 5.88 8.49 6.61
C GLU A 75 6.08 8.78 5.12
N ILE A 76 5.24 8.18 4.29
CA ILE A 76 5.30 8.36 2.84
C ILE A 76 4.45 9.57 2.45
N MET A 77 5.09 10.72 2.31
CA MET A 77 4.40 12.00 2.14
C MET A 77 3.47 12.08 0.95
N PRO A 78 3.82 11.60 -0.26
CA PRO A 78 2.89 11.69 -1.40
C PRO A 78 1.54 11.04 -1.13
N ILE A 79 1.52 9.89 -0.46
CA ILE A 79 0.29 9.18 -0.16
C ILE A 79 -0.50 9.90 0.92
N LEU A 80 0.19 10.35 1.97
CA LEU A 80 -0.46 11.04 3.08
C LEU A 80 -1.04 12.37 2.63
N ALA A 81 -0.31 13.10 1.80
CA ALA A 81 -0.78 14.37 1.27
C ALA A 81 -2.05 14.19 0.44
N GLU A 82 -2.06 13.17 -0.42
CA GLU A 82 -3.22 12.91 -1.24
C GLU A 82 -4.44 12.53 -0.39
N ASN A 83 -4.25 11.65 0.60
CA ASN A 83 -5.34 11.25 1.48
C ASN A 83 -5.85 12.44 2.29
N LEU A 84 -4.94 13.27 2.80
CA LEU A 84 -5.33 14.45 3.56
C LEU A 84 -6.14 15.43 2.70
N SER A 85 -5.74 15.61 1.45
CA SER A 85 -6.41 16.56 0.56
C SER A 85 -7.83 16.13 0.21
N ILE A 86 -8.13 14.84 0.26
CA ILE A 86 -9.49 14.35 0.06
C ILE A 86 -10.22 14.10 1.39
N LYS A 87 -9.63 14.56 2.49
CA LYS A 87 -10.20 14.41 3.84
C LYS A 87 -10.42 12.94 4.20
N GLY A 88 -9.43 12.12 3.89
CA GLY A 88 -9.51 10.70 4.20
C GLY A 88 -9.52 10.43 5.70
N GLU A 89 -10.20 9.33 6.07
CA GLU A 89 -10.35 8.97 7.47
C GLU A 89 -9.02 8.71 8.16
N GLU A 90 -8.11 8.04 7.46
CA GLU A 90 -6.84 7.60 8.04
C GLU A 90 -5.97 8.77 8.48
N THR A 91 -6.02 9.87 7.75
CA THR A 91 -5.16 11.02 8.07
C THR A 91 -5.79 11.96 9.12
N LYS A 92 -7.03 11.71 9.53
CA LYS A 92 -7.64 12.51 10.58
C LYS A 92 -6.97 12.34 11.92
N SER A 93 -6.37 11.17 12.16
CA SER A 93 -5.76 10.85 13.45
C SER A 93 -4.24 10.89 13.41
N LEU A 94 -3.65 11.59 12.42
CA LEU A 94 -2.20 11.77 12.38
C LEU A 94 -1.71 12.52 13.61
N SER A 95 -0.51 12.16 14.08
CA SER A 95 0.11 12.92 15.13
C SER A 95 0.33 14.36 14.66
N PRO A 96 0.35 15.35 15.57
CA PRO A 96 0.59 16.73 15.16
C PRO A 96 1.90 16.90 14.40
N GLU A 97 2.93 16.17 14.78
CA GLU A 97 4.24 16.24 14.13
C GLU A 97 4.18 15.75 12.69
N LEU A 98 3.53 14.61 12.46
CA LEU A 98 3.42 14.06 11.12
C LEU A 98 2.49 14.90 10.26
N LYS A 99 1.42 15.41 10.85
CA LYS A 99 0.49 16.29 10.14
C LYS A 99 1.22 17.54 9.64
N GLU A 100 2.09 18.10 10.48
CA GLU A 100 2.87 19.27 10.09
C GLU A 100 3.79 18.93 8.92
N LYS A 101 4.43 17.77 8.95
CA LYS A 101 5.29 17.34 7.85
C LYS A 101 4.50 17.23 6.54
N VAL A 102 3.30 16.67 6.62
CA VAL A 102 2.45 16.55 5.43
C VAL A 102 2.07 17.91 4.89
N ILE A 103 1.70 18.83 5.76
CA ILE A 103 1.32 20.19 5.36
C ILE A 103 2.51 20.89 4.70
N LEU A 104 3.70 20.75 5.28
CA LEU A 104 4.90 21.32 4.69
C LEU A 104 5.18 20.75 3.30
N TYR A 105 4.95 19.44 3.14
CA TYR A 105 5.11 18.81 1.85
C TYR A 105 4.14 19.41 0.82
N LEU A 106 2.90 19.66 1.24
CA LEU A 106 1.88 20.22 0.35
C LEU A 106 2.16 21.67 -0.04
N THR A 107 2.85 22.42 0.82
CA THR A 107 3.09 23.83 0.57
C THR A 107 4.44 24.11 -0.07
N ASN A 108 5.26 23.11 -0.24
CA ASN A 108 6.51 23.23 -0.98
C ASN A 108 6.31 22.88 -2.45
#